data_adc813f11ccb35b8f1d9e509817fa075
#
_entry.id   adc813f11ccb35b8f1d9e509817fa075
#
_cell.length_a   1.000
_cell.length_b   1.000
_cell.length_c   1.000
_cell.angle_alpha   90.00
_cell.angle_beta   90.00
_cell.angle_gamma   90.00
#
_symmetry.space_group_name_H-M   'P 1'
#
loop_
_entity.id
_entity.type
_entity.pdbx_description
1 polymer ?
#
loop_
_entity_poly.entity_id
_entity_poly.type
_entity_poly.pdbx_seq_one_letter_code
_entity_poly.pdbx_strand_id
1 'polypeptide(L)'
;MGMLYTGAMDKGQMHGKGSLVYQNNEKYEGDFEHGKRHGYGVYSYSDGGRFEGEWVDDRVHGRGVSIYASGNRYEGEWVDGRISGQGTLWYADGDRYQGEWRDGKMHGQGTYTYADGDRYEGDWKDDRRHGKGTVTYAAPEGGVAEKYEGDWAEGRMQGYGKYFYADGGAYEGEWADGKMHGRGVYTFPNGNKYDGEWSGDLKEGYGTLQYVNGERYEGYWAEDKAHGKGTLTYLQGDKYVGDWSAGKKAGQGELYYANGDMFRGEWASDRASGFGVLLYANNNRYEGAWLDDKRHGHGTFSHADGSRYEGEWSAGRKEGKGTLYFANGDTFSGFWSAGVISGPGQLTLHAESPWNSPGL
;
A
#
# COMPACT_ATOMS: atom_id res chain seq x y z
N MET A 1 -59.31 -25.98 18.11
CA MET A 1 -59.23 -25.92 19.59
C MET A 1 -58.96 -24.50 19.98
N GLY A 2 -59.57 -23.98 21.06
CA GLY A 2 -59.29 -22.62 21.55
C GLY A 2 -57.98 -22.52 22.28
N MET A 3 -57.50 -21.31 22.62
CA MET A 3 -56.40 -21.08 23.56
C MET A 3 -56.77 -21.68 24.92
N LEU A 4 -55.82 -22.34 25.56
CA LEU A 4 -55.99 -22.92 26.89
C LEU A 4 -55.11 -22.19 27.90
N TYR A 5 -55.75 -21.53 28.87
CA TYR A 5 -55.06 -20.90 30.01
C TYR A 5 -55.22 -21.72 31.28
N THR A 6 -54.15 -21.84 32.03
CA THR A 6 -54.15 -22.47 33.38
C THR A 6 -53.35 -21.57 34.31
N GLY A 7 -53.98 -20.93 35.29
CA GLY A 7 -53.30 -20.02 36.24
C GLY A 7 -54.26 -19.17 37.02
N ALA A 8 -53.74 -18.15 37.71
CA ALA A 8 -54.49 -17.22 38.51
C ALA A 8 -55.28 -16.23 37.61
N MET A 9 -56.43 -15.78 38.13
CA MET A 9 -57.32 -14.81 37.48
C MET A 9 -57.64 -13.69 38.47
N ASP A 10 -57.65 -12.46 37.96
CA ASP A 10 -58.21 -11.30 38.69
C ASP A 10 -59.25 -10.59 37.82
N LYS A 11 -60.44 -10.41 38.35
CA LYS A 11 -61.57 -9.77 37.67
C LYS A 11 -61.86 -10.27 36.25
N GLY A 12 -61.66 -11.61 36.04
CA GLY A 12 -61.89 -12.26 34.77
C GLY A 12 -60.76 -12.12 33.76
N GLN A 13 -59.61 -11.62 34.16
CA GLN A 13 -58.39 -11.49 33.36
C GLN A 13 -57.26 -12.40 33.89
N MET A 14 -56.42 -12.91 33.01
CA MET A 14 -55.20 -13.64 33.39
C MET A 14 -54.33 -12.71 34.29
N HIS A 15 -53.92 -13.22 35.44
CA HIS A 15 -53.12 -12.45 36.41
C HIS A 15 -52.20 -13.37 37.21
N GLY A 16 -51.04 -12.84 37.68
CA GLY A 16 -50.02 -13.64 38.41
C GLY A 16 -49.44 -14.78 37.57
N LYS A 17 -49.02 -15.88 38.16
CA LYS A 17 -48.37 -17.01 37.48
C LYS A 17 -49.41 -17.84 36.70
N GLY A 18 -49.08 -18.18 35.45
CA GLY A 18 -49.90 -19.00 34.60
C GLY A 18 -49.20 -19.62 33.39
N SER A 19 -49.96 -20.47 32.69
CA SER A 19 -49.53 -21.09 31.45
C SER A 19 -50.61 -20.89 30.38
N LEU A 20 -50.21 -20.41 29.23
CA LEU A 20 -51.11 -20.19 28.07
C LEU A 20 -50.61 -21.01 26.89
N VAL A 21 -51.44 -21.94 26.41
CA VAL A 21 -51.17 -22.74 25.21
C VAL A 21 -52.00 -22.18 24.06
N TYR A 22 -51.33 -21.83 22.97
CA TYR A 22 -51.95 -21.28 21.74
C TYR A 22 -52.40 -22.40 20.79
N GLN A 23 -53.25 -22.05 19.80
CA GLN A 23 -53.78 -23.02 18.83
C GLN A 23 -52.69 -23.66 17.94
N ASN A 24 -51.58 -23.01 17.74
CA ASN A 24 -50.41 -23.47 16.96
C ASN A 24 -49.42 -24.27 17.79
N ASN A 25 -49.80 -24.72 19.02
CA ASN A 25 -48.95 -25.39 20.00
C ASN A 25 -47.82 -24.56 20.59
N GLU A 26 -47.79 -23.27 20.35
CA GLU A 26 -46.92 -22.36 21.10
C GLU A 26 -47.37 -22.26 22.54
N LYS A 27 -46.43 -21.98 23.45
CA LYS A 27 -46.71 -21.95 24.87
C LYS A 27 -46.00 -20.79 25.55
N TYR A 28 -46.71 -20.08 26.41
CA TYR A 28 -46.14 -19.15 27.36
C TYR A 28 -46.33 -19.66 28.80
N GLU A 29 -45.30 -19.61 29.60
CA GLU A 29 -45.33 -19.92 31.05
C GLU A 29 -44.66 -18.77 31.79
N GLY A 30 -45.39 -18.05 32.62
CA GLY A 30 -44.82 -16.89 33.30
C GLY A 30 -45.86 -16.05 34.01
N ASP A 31 -45.48 -14.79 34.20
CA ASP A 31 -46.32 -13.80 34.87
C ASP A 31 -47.29 -13.15 33.87
N PHE A 32 -48.49 -12.86 34.37
CA PHE A 32 -49.53 -12.13 33.67
C PHE A 32 -49.98 -10.95 34.49
N GLU A 33 -50.28 -9.84 33.85
CA GLU A 33 -50.90 -8.65 34.44
C GLU A 33 -51.96 -8.10 33.47
N HIS A 34 -53.19 -7.89 34.00
CA HIS A 34 -54.32 -7.38 33.21
C HIS A 34 -54.61 -8.11 31.89
N GLY A 35 -54.46 -9.44 31.91
CA GLY A 35 -54.70 -10.30 30.74
C GLY A 35 -53.54 -10.38 29.74
N LYS A 36 -52.40 -9.74 30.00
CA LYS A 36 -51.22 -9.71 29.13
C LYS A 36 -50.01 -10.41 29.79
N ARG A 37 -49.12 -10.94 29.01
CA ARG A 37 -47.82 -11.43 29.47
C ARG A 37 -47.03 -10.23 30.06
N HIS A 38 -46.55 -10.40 31.26
CA HIS A 38 -45.84 -9.37 32.00
C HIS A 38 -44.79 -10.01 32.94
N GLY A 39 -43.83 -9.27 33.49
CA GLY A 39 -42.85 -9.81 34.41
C GLY A 39 -41.96 -10.85 33.71
N TYR A 40 -41.64 -11.95 34.41
CA TYR A 40 -40.73 -12.97 33.89
C TYR A 40 -41.52 -14.18 33.30
N GLY A 41 -41.08 -14.65 32.13
CA GLY A 41 -41.71 -15.80 31.52
C GLY A 41 -40.93 -16.44 30.39
N VAL A 42 -41.37 -17.68 30.05
CA VAL A 42 -40.78 -18.50 29.00
C VAL A 42 -41.80 -18.64 27.87
N TYR A 43 -41.40 -18.34 26.65
CA TYR A 43 -42.19 -18.58 25.46
C TYR A 43 -41.52 -19.66 24.62
N SER A 44 -42.25 -20.71 24.29
CA SER A 44 -41.81 -21.78 23.39
C SER A 44 -42.54 -21.64 22.05
N TYR A 45 -41.78 -21.48 20.99
CA TYR A 45 -42.27 -21.31 19.61
C TYR A 45 -42.57 -22.69 18.98
N SER A 46 -43.45 -22.71 18.00
CA SER A 46 -43.82 -23.92 17.27
C SER A 46 -42.70 -24.50 16.40
N ASP A 47 -41.71 -23.69 16.03
CA ASP A 47 -40.52 -24.07 15.27
C ASP A 47 -39.39 -24.69 16.13
N GLY A 48 -39.60 -24.78 17.45
CA GLY A 48 -38.64 -25.24 18.41
C GLY A 48 -37.79 -24.14 19.04
N GLY A 49 -37.95 -22.91 18.63
CA GLY A 49 -37.33 -21.76 19.28
C GLY A 49 -37.85 -21.51 20.69
N ARG A 50 -37.11 -20.79 21.53
CA ARG A 50 -37.50 -20.44 22.91
C ARG A 50 -36.98 -19.06 23.27
N PHE A 51 -37.84 -18.29 23.94
CA PHE A 51 -37.40 -17.07 24.65
C PHE A 51 -37.65 -17.25 26.16
N GLU A 52 -36.71 -16.80 26.98
CA GLU A 52 -36.83 -16.75 28.44
C GLU A 52 -36.34 -15.40 28.93
N GLY A 53 -37.19 -14.63 29.61
CA GLY A 53 -36.82 -13.30 30.06
C GLY A 53 -38.02 -12.44 30.46
N GLU A 54 -37.82 -11.16 30.44
CA GLU A 54 -38.76 -10.14 30.91
C GLU A 54 -39.74 -9.76 29.81
N TRP A 55 -40.98 -9.49 30.23
CA TRP A 55 -42.12 -9.13 29.39
C TRP A 55 -42.84 -7.89 29.94
N VAL A 56 -43.25 -7.00 29.07
CA VAL A 56 -44.11 -5.84 29.39
C VAL A 56 -45.20 -5.78 28.33
N ASP A 57 -46.48 -5.85 28.76
CA ASP A 57 -47.65 -5.72 27.90
C ASP A 57 -47.61 -6.59 26.63
N ASP A 58 -47.36 -7.89 26.77
CA ASP A 58 -47.22 -8.87 25.69
C ASP A 58 -45.98 -8.77 24.82
N ARG A 59 -45.04 -7.87 25.12
CA ARG A 59 -43.78 -7.69 24.39
C ARG A 59 -42.60 -8.10 25.25
N VAL A 60 -41.64 -8.73 24.58
CA VAL A 60 -40.33 -8.95 25.20
C VAL A 60 -39.69 -7.60 25.50
N HIS A 61 -39.24 -7.41 26.74
CA HIS A 61 -38.63 -6.18 27.22
C HIS A 61 -37.58 -6.53 28.30
N GLY A 62 -36.66 -5.61 28.64
CA GLY A 62 -35.65 -5.90 29.65
C GLY A 62 -34.65 -6.95 29.20
N ARG A 63 -34.21 -7.83 30.10
CA ARG A 63 -33.21 -8.87 29.84
C ARG A 63 -33.85 -10.22 29.51
N GLY A 64 -33.22 -10.94 28.56
CA GLY A 64 -33.67 -12.26 28.20
C GLY A 64 -32.67 -13.05 27.34
N VAL A 65 -33.00 -14.33 27.19
CA VAL A 65 -32.28 -15.27 26.36
C VAL A 65 -33.22 -15.78 25.29
N SER A 66 -32.83 -15.68 24.03
CA SER A 66 -33.52 -16.31 22.91
C SER A 66 -32.66 -17.44 22.33
N ILE A 67 -33.26 -18.60 22.15
CA ILE A 67 -32.69 -19.70 21.38
C ILE A 67 -33.56 -19.84 20.13
N TYR A 68 -32.96 -19.66 18.99
CA TYR A 68 -33.64 -19.70 17.70
C TYR A 68 -33.65 -21.11 17.11
N ALA A 69 -34.63 -21.44 16.31
CA ALA A 69 -34.71 -22.71 15.60
C ALA A 69 -33.50 -22.96 14.69
N SER A 70 -32.80 -21.91 14.27
CA SER A 70 -31.53 -21.99 13.52
C SER A 70 -30.34 -22.50 14.33
N GLY A 71 -30.50 -22.61 15.67
CA GLY A 71 -29.40 -22.92 16.60
C GLY A 71 -28.65 -21.68 17.13
N ASN A 72 -28.98 -20.49 16.62
CA ASN A 72 -28.43 -19.25 17.17
C ASN A 72 -28.94 -19.01 18.59
N ARG A 73 -28.13 -18.38 19.45
CA ARG A 73 -28.51 -17.99 20.82
C ARG A 73 -28.17 -16.53 21.05
N TYR A 74 -29.15 -15.76 21.46
CA TYR A 74 -28.93 -14.37 21.90
C TYR A 74 -29.18 -14.27 23.40
N GLU A 75 -28.35 -13.53 24.10
CA GLU A 75 -28.51 -13.16 25.50
C GLU A 75 -28.21 -11.65 25.65
N GLY A 76 -29.16 -10.88 26.12
CA GLY A 76 -28.99 -9.46 26.22
C GLY A 76 -30.28 -8.69 26.50
N GLU A 77 -30.28 -7.45 26.10
CA GLU A 77 -31.36 -6.48 26.36
C GLU A 77 -32.35 -6.41 25.18
N TRP A 78 -33.60 -6.14 25.52
CA TRP A 78 -34.73 -6.06 24.59
C TRP A 78 -35.55 -4.81 24.89
N VAL A 79 -36.00 -4.12 23.86
CA VAL A 79 -36.92 -3.01 23.94
C VAL A 79 -38.05 -3.25 22.96
N ASP A 80 -39.31 -3.32 23.46
CA ASP A 80 -40.53 -3.52 22.67
C ASP A 80 -40.46 -4.65 21.63
N GLY A 81 -39.86 -5.80 22.03
CA GLY A 81 -39.74 -7.00 21.19
C GLY A 81 -38.54 -7.00 20.23
N ARG A 82 -37.67 -6.02 20.32
CA ARG A 82 -36.43 -5.94 19.51
C ARG A 82 -35.18 -6.00 20.37
N ILE A 83 -34.18 -6.69 19.87
CA ILE A 83 -32.83 -6.66 20.46
C ILE A 83 -32.33 -5.21 20.45
N SER A 84 -31.92 -4.70 21.62
CA SER A 84 -31.44 -3.33 21.81
C SER A 84 -30.61 -3.26 23.08
N GLY A 85 -29.65 -2.32 23.18
CA GLY A 85 -28.75 -2.24 24.35
C GLY A 85 -27.61 -3.23 24.25
N GLN A 86 -27.16 -3.77 25.39
CA GLN A 86 -26.01 -4.70 25.42
C GLN A 86 -26.45 -6.17 25.27
N GLY A 87 -25.70 -6.90 24.45
CA GLY A 87 -26.01 -8.33 24.28
C GLY A 87 -24.96 -9.12 23.53
N THR A 88 -25.07 -10.43 23.61
CA THR A 88 -24.21 -11.38 22.90
C THR A 88 -25.06 -12.30 22.04
N LEU A 89 -24.68 -12.43 20.77
CA LEU A 89 -25.26 -13.39 19.84
C LEU A 89 -24.18 -14.43 19.50
N TRP A 90 -24.51 -15.68 19.74
CA TRP A 90 -23.77 -16.84 19.26
C TRP A 90 -24.49 -17.40 18.04
N TYR A 91 -23.80 -17.51 16.96
CA TYR A 91 -24.30 -18.11 15.73
C TYR A 91 -24.06 -19.64 15.74
N ALA A 92 -24.90 -20.37 15.05
CA ALA A 92 -24.80 -21.82 14.98
C ALA A 92 -23.54 -22.32 14.25
N ASP A 93 -22.93 -21.50 13.40
CA ASP A 93 -21.68 -21.76 12.68
C ASP A 93 -20.41 -21.50 13.51
N GLY A 94 -20.57 -20.99 14.73
CA GLY A 94 -19.49 -20.73 15.67
C GLY A 94 -19.08 -19.27 15.78
N ASP A 95 -19.61 -18.39 14.95
CA ASP A 95 -19.38 -16.95 15.06
C ASP A 95 -20.00 -16.40 16.36
N ARG A 96 -19.50 -15.28 16.84
CA ARG A 96 -20.02 -14.61 18.03
C ARG A 96 -19.89 -13.09 17.90
N TYR A 97 -20.99 -12.39 18.17
CA TYR A 97 -20.94 -10.95 18.39
C TYR A 97 -21.27 -10.61 19.85
N GLN A 98 -20.52 -9.71 20.44
CA GLN A 98 -20.78 -9.17 21.77
C GLN A 98 -20.63 -7.63 21.70
N GLY A 99 -21.66 -6.89 22.03
CA GLY A 99 -21.63 -5.44 21.95
C GLY A 99 -23.00 -4.79 22.02
N GLU A 100 -23.03 -3.58 21.52
CA GLU A 100 -24.25 -2.78 21.45
C GLU A 100 -25.15 -3.18 20.29
N TRP A 101 -26.43 -3.11 20.53
CA TRP A 101 -27.50 -3.41 19.59
C TRP A 101 -28.48 -2.24 19.52
N ARG A 102 -28.98 -1.99 18.33
CA ARG A 102 -30.07 -1.03 18.09
C ARG A 102 -31.04 -1.57 17.08
N ASP A 103 -32.33 -1.71 17.47
CA ASP A 103 -33.41 -2.22 16.62
C ASP A 103 -33.07 -3.57 15.93
N GLY A 104 -32.41 -4.48 16.65
CA GLY A 104 -32.05 -5.80 16.14
C GLY A 104 -30.76 -5.85 15.29
N LYS A 105 -30.02 -4.74 15.21
CA LYS A 105 -28.75 -4.64 14.44
C LYS A 105 -27.58 -4.35 15.35
N MET A 106 -26.42 -4.90 15.01
CA MET A 106 -25.15 -4.54 15.62
C MET A 106 -24.90 -3.05 15.44
N HIS A 107 -24.59 -2.35 16.54
CA HIS A 107 -24.42 -0.91 16.56
C HIS A 107 -23.42 -0.51 17.65
N GLY A 108 -22.96 0.77 17.68
CA GLY A 108 -22.04 1.27 18.72
C GLY A 108 -20.76 0.45 18.82
N GLN A 109 -20.32 0.15 20.04
CA GLN A 109 -19.11 -0.64 20.30
C GLN A 109 -19.41 -2.12 20.36
N GLY A 110 -18.56 -2.93 19.69
CA GLY A 110 -18.73 -4.37 19.74
C GLY A 110 -17.54 -5.16 19.24
N THR A 111 -17.52 -6.42 19.65
CA THR A 111 -16.53 -7.41 19.22
C THR A 111 -17.22 -8.52 18.44
N TYR A 112 -16.76 -8.77 17.24
CA TYR A 112 -17.14 -9.93 16.45
C TYR A 112 -15.98 -10.90 16.38
N THR A 113 -16.23 -12.14 16.77
CA THR A 113 -15.26 -13.24 16.69
C THR A 113 -15.79 -14.25 15.70
N TYR A 114 -15.05 -14.51 14.68
CA TYR A 114 -15.36 -15.48 13.63
C TYR A 114 -14.98 -16.90 14.08
N ALA A 115 -15.63 -17.90 13.52
CA ALA A 115 -15.38 -19.30 13.86
C ALA A 115 -13.96 -19.77 13.49
N ASP A 116 -13.33 -19.15 12.48
CA ASP A 116 -11.94 -19.39 12.07
C ASP A 116 -10.90 -18.72 12.98
N GLY A 117 -11.36 -17.90 13.93
CA GLY A 117 -10.50 -17.21 14.90
C GLY A 117 -10.19 -15.74 14.55
N ASP A 118 -10.64 -15.24 13.41
CA ASP A 118 -10.58 -13.81 13.11
C ASP A 118 -11.37 -13.02 14.15
N ARG A 119 -10.96 -11.80 14.44
CA ARG A 119 -11.62 -10.95 15.43
C ARG A 119 -11.63 -9.50 14.97
N TYR A 120 -12.83 -8.90 14.99
CA TYR A 120 -12.97 -7.44 14.87
C TYR A 120 -13.43 -6.84 16.19
N GLU A 121 -12.85 -5.73 16.59
CA GLU A 121 -13.22 -4.95 17.76
C GLU A 121 -13.27 -3.45 17.37
N GLY A 122 -14.41 -2.81 17.58
CA GLY A 122 -14.56 -1.40 17.23
C GLY A 122 -16.00 -0.97 17.04
N ASP A 123 -16.16 0.10 16.27
CA ASP A 123 -17.45 0.70 15.99
C ASP A 123 -18.25 -0.10 14.97
N TRP A 124 -19.55 -0.17 15.20
CA TRP A 124 -20.55 -0.80 14.34
C TRP A 124 -21.67 0.16 14.01
N LYS A 125 -22.17 0.08 12.80
CA LYS A 125 -23.36 0.81 12.35
C LYS A 125 -24.19 -0.07 11.42
N ASP A 126 -25.41 -0.39 11.88
CA ASP A 126 -26.39 -1.17 11.12
C ASP A 126 -25.78 -2.45 10.49
N ASP A 127 -25.20 -3.31 11.35
CA ASP A 127 -24.52 -4.59 11.03
C ASP A 127 -23.21 -4.46 10.26
N ARG A 128 -22.65 -3.26 10.09
CA ARG A 128 -21.41 -3.04 9.37
C ARG A 128 -20.32 -2.43 10.26
N ARG A 129 -19.10 -2.88 10.07
CA ARG A 129 -17.92 -2.23 10.67
C ARG A 129 -17.87 -0.78 10.22
N HIS A 130 -17.68 0.15 11.15
CA HIS A 130 -17.73 1.59 10.91
C HIS A 130 -16.79 2.32 11.88
N GLY A 131 -16.56 3.64 11.70
CA GLY A 131 -15.76 4.45 12.64
C GLY A 131 -14.36 3.89 12.85
N LYS A 132 -13.96 3.72 14.10
CA LYS A 132 -12.65 3.16 14.46
C LYS A 132 -12.76 1.70 14.83
N GLY A 133 -11.80 0.90 14.37
CA GLY A 133 -11.77 -0.51 14.72
C GLY A 133 -10.48 -1.22 14.37
N THR A 134 -10.32 -2.37 15.00
CA THR A 134 -9.18 -3.26 14.82
C THR A 134 -9.70 -4.61 14.32
N VAL A 135 -9.15 -5.10 13.23
CA VAL A 135 -9.28 -6.51 12.85
C VAL A 135 -7.95 -7.21 13.11
N THR A 136 -8.03 -8.38 13.72
CA THR A 136 -6.90 -9.30 13.90
C THR A 136 -7.29 -10.60 13.22
N TYR A 137 -6.49 -11.01 12.25
CA TYR A 137 -6.70 -12.26 11.52
C TYR A 137 -6.09 -13.44 12.30
N ALA A 138 -6.72 -14.59 12.23
CA ALA A 138 -6.19 -15.79 12.85
C ALA A 138 -4.82 -16.14 12.27
N ALA A 139 -3.83 -16.31 13.15
CA ALA A 139 -2.51 -16.72 12.69
C ALA A 139 -2.54 -18.20 12.28
N PRO A 140 -1.87 -18.58 11.17
CA PRO A 140 -1.58 -19.98 10.90
C PRO A 140 -0.72 -20.57 12.02
N GLU A 141 -0.74 -21.89 12.18
CA GLU A 141 0.03 -22.58 13.23
C GLU A 141 1.53 -22.18 13.18
N GLY A 142 2.03 -21.61 14.28
CA GLY A 142 3.39 -21.08 14.38
C GLY A 142 3.67 -19.78 13.61
N GLY A 143 2.65 -19.18 13.02
CA GLY A 143 2.76 -17.91 12.27
C GLY A 143 2.47 -16.67 13.10
N VAL A 144 2.52 -15.52 12.44
CA VAL A 144 2.18 -14.21 13.01
C VAL A 144 0.83 -13.77 12.46
N ALA A 145 -0.05 -13.30 13.36
CA ALA A 145 -1.34 -12.73 12.98
C ALA A 145 -1.16 -11.42 12.21
N GLU A 146 -1.88 -11.27 11.12
CA GLU A 146 -2.04 -9.98 10.47
C GLU A 146 -3.03 -9.11 11.25
N LYS A 147 -2.87 -7.79 11.16
CA LYS A 147 -3.69 -6.87 11.93
C LYS A 147 -3.87 -5.56 11.17
N TYR A 148 -5.10 -5.05 11.18
CA TYR A 148 -5.37 -3.67 10.78
C TYR A 148 -5.97 -2.89 11.96
N GLU A 149 -5.49 -1.67 12.17
CA GLU A 149 -6.01 -0.70 13.13
C GLU A 149 -6.30 0.62 12.39
N GLY A 150 -7.54 1.08 12.36
CA GLY A 150 -7.83 2.30 11.62
C GLY A 150 -9.31 2.60 11.45
N ASP A 151 -9.58 3.42 10.43
CA ASP A 151 -10.91 3.86 10.06
C ASP A 151 -11.64 2.81 9.21
N TRP A 152 -12.94 2.72 9.42
CA TRP A 152 -13.85 1.83 8.72
C TRP A 152 -15.07 2.59 8.23
N ALA A 153 -15.50 2.30 7.01
CA ALA A 153 -16.79 2.74 6.49
C ALA A 153 -17.45 1.62 5.68
N GLU A 154 -18.75 1.36 5.96
CA GLU A 154 -19.56 0.36 5.26
C GLU A 154 -18.87 -1.02 5.17
N GLY A 155 -18.18 -1.43 6.25
CA GLY A 155 -17.50 -2.71 6.35
C GLY A 155 -16.11 -2.79 5.72
N ARG A 156 -15.58 -1.69 5.16
CA ARG A 156 -14.28 -1.64 4.48
C ARG A 156 -13.29 -0.73 5.23
N MET A 157 -12.00 -1.04 5.13
CA MET A 157 -10.93 -0.14 5.56
C MET A 157 -11.02 1.15 4.73
N GLN A 158 -11.05 2.29 5.41
CA GLN A 158 -11.26 3.61 4.82
C GLN A 158 -10.54 4.67 5.66
N GLY A 159 -10.23 5.85 5.08
CA GLY A 159 -9.59 6.93 5.84
C GLY A 159 -8.16 6.58 6.24
N TYR A 160 -7.78 6.72 7.52
CA TYR A 160 -6.40 6.48 7.97
C TYR A 160 -6.30 5.21 8.82
N GLY A 161 -5.27 4.40 8.55
CA GLY A 161 -5.05 3.17 9.32
C GLY A 161 -3.67 2.57 9.14
N LYS A 162 -3.39 1.57 9.97
CA LYS A 162 -2.14 0.83 9.99
C LYS A 162 -2.40 -0.66 9.81
N TYR A 163 -1.73 -1.27 8.85
CA TYR A 163 -1.77 -2.70 8.59
C TYR A 163 -0.42 -3.33 8.91
N PHE A 164 -0.43 -4.42 9.64
CA PHE A 164 0.73 -5.25 9.97
C PHE A 164 0.58 -6.59 9.25
N TYR A 165 1.51 -6.89 8.37
CA TYR A 165 1.54 -8.12 7.58
C TYR A 165 2.23 -9.25 8.32
N ALA A 166 1.85 -10.48 8.04
CA ALA A 166 2.44 -11.68 8.64
C ALA A 166 3.95 -11.84 8.35
N ASP A 167 4.42 -11.31 7.23
CA ASP A 167 5.82 -11.33 6.82
C ASP A 167 6.71 -10.30 7.54
N GLY A 168 6.12 -9.47 8.42
CA GLY A 168 6.78 -8.40 9.15
C GLY A 168 6.75 -7.04 8.44
N GLY A 169 6.14 -6.96 7.28
CA GLY A 169 5.86 -5.68 6.62
C GLY A 169 4.80 -4.88 7.38
N ALA A 170 4.75 -3.56 7.14
CA ALA A 170 3.70 -2.71 7.69
C ALA A 170 3.40 -1.54 6.76
N TYR A 171 2.12 -1.20 6.64
CA TYR A 171 1.67 0.03 5.99
C TYR A 171 0.98 0.94 7.00
N GLU A 172 1.27 2.23 6.94
CA GLU A 172 0.60 3.26 7.72
C GLU A 172 0.26 4.44 6.81
N GLY A 173 -1.02 4.73 6.63
CA GLY A 173 -1.45 5.75 5.68
C GLY A 173 -2.94 5.74 5.39
N GLU A 174 -3.29 6.35 4.26
CA GLU A 174 -4.66 6.47 3.80
C GLU A 174 -5.13 5.19 3.12
N TRP A 175 -6.43 4.91 3.28
CA TRP A 175 -7.12 3.75 2.73
C TRP A 175 -8.39 4.20 2.00
N ALA A 176 -8.67 3.56 0.88
CA ALA A 176 -9.92 3.72 0.16
C ALA A 176 -10.42 2.36 -0.32
N ASP A 177 -11.66 2.02 0.05
CA ASP A 177 -12.32 0.75 -0.32
C ASP A 177 -11.46 -0.51 -0.03
N GLY A 178 -10.75 -0.51 1.11
CA GLY A 178 -9.92 -1.63 1.54
C GLY A 178 -8.53 -1.70 0.90
N LYS A 179 -8.11 -0.66 0.15
CA LYS A 179 -6.82 -0.58 -0.54
C LYS A 179 -5.99 0.59 -0.04
N MET A 180 -4.67 0.44 -0.07
CA MET A 180 -3.74 1.55 0.15
C MET A 180 -4.00 2.64 -0.88
N HIS A 181 -4.15 3.88 -0.41
CA HIS A 181 -4.49 5.02 -1.25
C HIS A 181 -3.90 6.30 -0.67
N GLY A 182 -3.95 7.43 -1.42
CA GLY A 182 -3.47 8.72 -0.94
C GLY A 182 -2.03 8.66 -0.45
N ARG A 183 -1.73 9.24 0.70
CA ARG A 183 -0.38 9.22 1.28
C ARG A 183 -0.21 8.13 2.32
N GLY A 184 0.94 7.45 2.26
CA GLY A 184 1.26 6.42 3.23
C GLY A 184 2.70 5.95 3.18
N VAL A 185 3.07 5.28 4.24
CA VAL A 185 4.41 4.72 4.44
C VAL A 185 4.31 3.19 4.49
N TYR A 186 5.01 2.53 3.60
CA TYR A 186 5.17 1.07 3.63
C TYR A 186 6.58 0.71 4.08
N THR A 187 6.67 -0.03 5.16
CA THR A 187 7.93 -0.65 5.62
C THR A 187 7.94 -2.10 5.14
N PHE A 188 8.88 -2.45 4.30
CA PHE A 188 9.03 -3.79 3.76
C PHE A 188 9.64 -4.75 4.80
N PRO A 189 9.43 -6.08 4.67
CA PRO A 189 10.00 -7.07 5.59
C PRO A 189 11.54 -7.01 5.69
N ASN A 190 12.21 -6.59 4.61
CA ASN A 190 13.67 -6.42 4.56
C ASN A 190 14.17 -5.09 5.15
N GLY A 191 13.28 -4.25 5.69
CA GLY A 191 13.60 -2.96 6.27
C GLY A 191 13.65 -1.78 5.30
N ASN A 192 13.48 -1.99 4.00
CA ASN A 192 13.28 -0.89 3.06
C ASN A 192 12.02 -0.11 3.42
N LYS A 193 11.95 1.17 3.03
CA LYS A 193 10.81 2.02 3.36
C LYS A 193 10.40 2.87 2.16
N TYR A 194 9.14 2.80 1.78
CA TYR A 194 8.54 3.73 0.84
C TYR A 194 7.64 4.72 1.57
N ASP A 195 7.84 6.01 1.30
CA ASP A 195 7.03 7.11 1.83
C ASP A 195 6.56 7.94 0.63
N GLY A 196 5.28 7.91 0.32
CA GLY A 196 4.78 8.54 -0.88
C GLY A 196 3.29 8.33 -1.15
N GLU A 197 2.92 8.55 -2.39
CA GLU A 197 1.55 8.44 -2.87
C GLU A 197 1.24 7.01 -3.32
N TRP A 198 -0.03 6.61 -3.12
CA TRP A 198 -0.57 5.29 -3.42
C TRP A 198 -1.89 5.39 -4.15
N SER A 199 -2.14 4.47 -5.04
CA SER A 199 -3.43 4.32 -5.71
C SER A 199 -3.74 2.84 -5.94
N GLY A 200 -4.75 2.31 -5.21
CA GLY A 200 -5.21 0.93 -5.38
C GLY A 200 -4.12 -0.12 -5.13
N ASP A 201 -3.36 0.04 -4.02
CA ASP A 201 -2.25 -0.79 -3.58
C ASP A 201 -0.93 -0.63 -4.36
N LEU A 202 -0.88 0.27 -5.34
CA LEU A 202 0.32 0.53 -6.15
C LEU A 202 0.95 1.88 -5.76
N LYS A 203 2.28 1.94 -5.79
CA LYS A 203 3.01 3.23 -5.69
C LYS A 203 2.69 4.06 -6.92
N GLU A 204 2.22 5.29 -6.70
CA GLU A 204 1.80 6.24 -7.72
C GLU A 204 2.25 7.64 -7.31
N GLY A 205 2.25 8.61 -8.26
CA GLY A 205 2.58 10.00 -7.94
C GLY A 205 4.00 10.18 -7.40
N TYR A 206 4.19 11.05 -6.39
CA TYR A 206 5.51 11.37 -5.86
C TYR A 206 5.81 10.58 -4.58
N GLY A 207 7.04 10.03 -4.48
CA GLY A 207 7.45 9.29 -3.30
C GLY A 207 8.95 9.02 -3.21
N THR A 208 9.36 8.58 -2.03
CA THR A 208 10.74 8.22 -1.69
C THR A 208 10.82 6.75 -1.32
N LEU A 209 11.70 6.00 -1.96
CA LEU A 209 12.09 4.66 -1.53
C LEU A 209 13.49 4.72 -0.92
N GLN A 210 13.55 4.44 0.37
CA GLN A 210 14.78 4.31 1.13
C GLN A 210 15.14 2.84 1.26
N TYR A 211 16.29 2.46 0.76
CA TYR A 211 16.84 1.12 0.92
C TYR A 211 17.65 1.00 2.21
N VAL A 212 17.63 -0.16 2.83
CA VAL A 212 18.38 -0.45 4.07
C VAL A 212 19.89 -0.35 3.87
N ASN A 213 20.38 -0.57 2.64
CA ASN A 213 21.80 -0.39 2.29
C ASN A 213 22.23 1.08 2.20
N GLY A 214 21.31 2.04 2.32
CA GLY A 214 21.59 3.47 2.24
C GLY A 214 21.28 4.11 0.89
N GLU A 215 20.97 3.34 -0.14
CA GLU A 215 20.50 3.88 -1.41
C GLU A 215 19.12 4.55 -1.23
N ARG A 216 18.83 5.57 -2.07
CA ARG A 216 17.57 6.32 -1.98
C ARG A 216 17.14 6.78 -3.36
N TYR A 217 15.90 6.41 -3.71
CA TYR A 217 15.21 7.00 -4.85
C TYR A 217 14.16 8.00 -4.36
N GLU A 218 14.11 9.16 -5.00
CA GLU A 218 13.10 10.18 -4.74
C GLU A 218 12.62 10.74 -6.08
N GLY A 219 11.32 10.65 -6.34
CA GLY A 219 10.75 11.06 -7.62
C GLY A 219 9.35 10.52 -7.86
N TYR A 220 8.97 10.56 -9.12
CA TYR A 220 7.65 10.08 -9.53
C TYR A 220 7.63 8.57 -9.74
N TRP A 221 6.45 8.01 -9.50
CA TRP A 221 6.11 6.59 -9.60
C TRP A 221 4.88 6.41 -10.47
N ALA A 222 4.82 5.34 -11.21
CA ALA A 222 3.64 4.85 -11.91
C ALA A 222 3.64 3.32 -11.88
N GLU A 223 2.54 2.72 -11.41
CA GLU A 223 2.36 1.26 -11.32
C GLU A 223 3.58 0.56 -10.65
N ASP A 224 3.96 1.01 -9.45
CA ASP A 224 5.09 0.51 -8.66
C ASP A 224 6.50 0.75 -9.24
N LYS A 225 6.62 1.46 -10.36
CA LYS A 225 7.88 1.70 -11.05
C LYS A 225 8.26 3.18 -11.02
N ALA A 226 9.56 3.45 -10.87
CA ALA A 226 10.09 4.80 -11.07
C ALA A 226 9.71 5.31 -12.45
N HIS A 227 9.13 6.52 -12.54
CA HIS A 227 8.64 7.13 -13.77
C HIS A 227 8.82 8.65 -13.73
N GLY A 228 8.76 9.33 -14.91
CA GLY A 228 8.89 10.78 -14.95
C GLY A 228 10.23 11.28 -14.40
N LYS A 229 10.24 12.33 -13.60
CA LYS A 229 11.46 12.90 -13.00
C LYS A 229 11.79 12.22 -11.67
N GLY A 230 13.06 11.92 -11.48
CA GLY A 230 13.51 11.33 -10.21
C GLY A 230 15.02 11.43 -9.99
N THR A 231 15.39 11.26 -8.73
CA THR A 231 16.78 11.24 -8.24
C THR A 231 17.06 9.90 -7.58
N LEU A 232 18.11 9.22 -8.01
CA LEU A 232 18.65 8.04 -7.35
C LEU A 232 20.04 8.36 -6.77
N THR A 233 20.19 8.20 -5.47
CA THR A 233 21.47 8.28 -4.78
C THR A 233 21.93 6.87 -4.45
N TYR A 234 23.11 6.50 -4.94
CA TYR A 234 23.71 5.19 -4.76
C TYR A 234 24.54 5.12 -3.47
N LEU A 235 24.76 3.91 -2.96
CA LEU A 235 25.55 3.67 -1.75
C LEU A 235 26.95 4.28 -1.81
N GLN A 236 27.63 4.21 -2.98
CA GLN A 236 28.99 4.73 -3.16
C GLN A 236 29.05 6.27 -3.33
N GLY A 237 27.90 6.95 -3.30
CA GLY A 237 27.82 8.40 -3.42
C GLY A 237 27.56 8.91 -4.83
N ASP A 238 27.45 8.06 -5.82
CA ASP A 238 26.96 8.45 -7.15
C ASP A 238 25.53 8.94 -7.04
N LYS A 239 25.13 9.88 -7.93
CA LYS A 239 23.78 10.44 -7.94
C LYS A 239 23.29 10.65 -9.36
N TYR A 240 22.20 10.02 -9.70
CA TYR A 240 21.47 10.27 -10.95
C TYR A 240 20.30 11.21 -10.72
N VAL A 241 20.14 12.21 -11.58
CA VAL A 241 19.00 13.12 -11.61
C VAL A 241 18.49 13.19 -13.04
N GLY A 242 17.27 12.75 -13.32
CA GLY A 242 16.80 12.73 -14.69
C GLY A 242 15.43 12.08 -14.90
N ASP A 243 15.20 11.72 -16.15
CA ASP A 243 13.99 11.06 -16.58
C ASP A 243 14.06 9.55 -16.30
N TRP A 244 12.89 8.99 -15.97
CA TRP A 244 12.67 7.58 -15.69
C TRP A 244 11.49 7.06 -16.51
N SER A 245 11.57 5.87 -17.00
CA SER A 245 10.49 5.17 -17.68
C SER A 245 10.47 3.70 -17.29
N ALA A 246 9.33 3.26 -16.75
CA ALA A 246 9.11 1.87 -16.33
C ALA A 246 10.25 1.31 -15.45
N GLY A 247 10.75 2.11 -14.49
CA GLY A 247 11.77 1.73 -13.53
C GLY A 247 13.21 1.86 -14.02
N LYS A 248 13.43 2.41 -15.23
CA LYS A 248 14.75 2.57 -15.84
C LYS A 248 15.05 4.03 -16.15
N LYS A 249 16.33 4.41 -16.06
CA LYS A 249 16.81 5.71 -16.55
C LYS A 249 16.53 5.83 -18.05
N ALA A 250 15.97 6.97 -18.47
CA ALA A 250 15.55 7.23 -19.82
C ALA A 250 15.63 8.74 -20.11
N GLY A 251 15.43 9.14 -21.39
CA GLY A 251 15.36 10.56 -21.77
C GLY A 251 16.59 11.36 -21.35
N GLN A 252 16.41 12.52 -20.73
CA GLN A 252 17.50 13.40 -20.31
C GLN A 252 17.87 13.16 -18.85
N GLY A 253 19.18 13.09 -18.55
CA GLY A 253 19.61 12.92 -17.17
C GLY A 253 21.07 13.30 -16.94
N GLU A 254 21.38 13.56 -15.67
CA GLU A 254 22.69 13.89 -15.15
C GLU A 254 23.14 12.80 -14.17
N LEU A 255 24.32 12.27 -14.33
CA LEU A 255 24.95 11.32 -13.39
C LEU A 255 26.20 11.98 -12.83
N TYR A 256 26.18 12.22 -11.54
CA TYR A 256 27.30 12.71 -10.75
C TYR A 256 28.00 11.51 -10.14
N TYR A 257 29.25 11.31 -10.47
CA TYR A 257 30.07 10.23 -9.92
C TYR A 257 30.77 10.66 -8.62
N ALA A 258 30.96 9.75 -7.72
CA ALA A 258 31.64 10.00 -6.44
C ALA A 258 33.10 10.47 -6.61
N ASN A 259 33.74 10.14 -7.74
CA ASN A 259 35.09 10.58 -8.08
C ASN A 259 35.15 12.04 -8.59
N GLY A 260 33.99 12.73 -8.72
CA GLY A 260 33.90 14.10 -9.20
C GLY A 260 33.63 14.23 -10.71
N ASP A 261 33.57 13.14 -11.47
CA ASP A 261 33.11 13.17 -12.86
C ASP A 261 31.61 13.50 -12.93
N MET A 262 31.14 14.05 -14.06
CA MET A 262 29.73 14.31 -14.31
C MET A 262 29.39 14.00 -15.75
N PHE A 263 28.38 13.13 -15.94
CA PHE A 263 27.77 12.90 -17.25
C PHE A 263 26.44 13.62 -17.34
N ARG A 264 26.18 14.31 -18.44
CA ARG A 264 24.88 14.90 -18.78
C ARG A 264 24.54 14.54 -20.21
N GLY A 265 23.37 13.93 -20.44
CA GLY A 265 22.98 13.54 -21.79
C GLY A 265 21.76 12.64 -21.84
N GLU A 266 21.63 11.94 -22.95
CA GLU A 266 20.53 11.04 -23.23
C GLU A 266 20.75 9.65 -22.64
N TRP A 267 19.65 9.06 -22.17
CA TRP A 267 19.61 7.76 -21.54
C TRP A 267 18.56 6.87 -22.21
N ALA A 268 18.88 5.60 -22.35
CA ALA A 268 17.96 4.57 -22.80
C ALA A 268 18.20 3.28 -22.01
N SER A 269 17.18 2.78 -21.33
CA SER A 269 17.24 1.51 -20.57
C SER A 269 18.45 1.43 -19.64
N ASP A 270 18.63 2.44 -18.77
CA ASP A 270 19.69 2.58 -17.77
C ASP A 270 21.08 2.92 -18.32
N ARG A 271 21.25 3.07 -19.64
CA ARG A 271 22.54 3.34 -20.27
C ARG A 271 22.57 4.70 -20.94
N ALA A 272 23.72 5.36 -20.91
CA ALA A 272 23.98 6.55 -21.73
C ALA A 272 23.92 6.15 -23.22
N SER A 273 23.03 6.79 -23.99
CA SER A 273 22.79 6.46 -25.39
C SER A 273 22.17 7.68 -26.08
N GLY A 274 22.71 8.10 -27.22
CA GLY A 274 22.37 9.34 -27.88
C GLY A 274 23.47 10.41 -27.70
N PHE A 275 23.10 11.68 -27.54
CA PHE A 275 24.08 12.76 -27.33
C PHE A 275 24.36 13.00 -25.83
N GLY A 276 25.62 13.21 -25.48
CA GLY A 276 25.99 13.50 -24.08
C GLY A 276 27.35 14.13 -23.91
N VAL A 277 27.52 14.75 -22.74
CA VAL A 277 28.75 15.41 -22.28
C VAL A 277 29.23 14.75 -21.00
N LEU A 278 30.47 14.30 -21.00
CA LEU A 278 31.15 13.82 -19.80
C LEU A 278 32.25 14.83 -19.41
N LEU A 279 32.11 15.41 -18.22
CA LEU A 279 33.11 16.24 -17.57
C LEU A 279 33.87 15.39 -16.58
N TYR A 280 35.18 15.33 -16.73
CA TYR A 280 36.05 14.60 -15.82
C TYR A 280 36.52 15.53 -14.69
N ALA A 281 36.76 14.99 -13.52
CA ALA A 281 37.28 15.73 -12.37
C ALA A 281 38.62 16.41 -12.64
N ASN A 282 39.39 15.93 -13.60
CA ASN A 282 40.66 16.50 -14.05
C ASN A 282 40.53 17.58 -15.13
N ASN A 283 39.30 18.12 -15.34
CA ASN A 283 38.94 19.11 -16.36
C ASN A 283 39.02 18.62 -17.81
N ASN A 284 39.20 17.34 -18.08
CA ASN A 284 38.96 16.80 -19.41
C ASN A 284 37.46 16.80 -19.72
N ARG A 285 37.11 16.81 -20.99
CA ARG A 285 35.70 16.83 -21.43
C ARG A 285 35.53 16.01 -22.70
N TYR A 286 34.52 15.15 -22.70
CA TYR A 286 34.00 14.52 -23.92
C TYR A 286 32.62 15.08 -24.23
N GLU A 287 32.38 15.40 -25.47
CA GLU A 287 31.07 15.81 -25.98
C GLU A 287 30.82 15.08 -27.33
N GLY A 288 29.72 14.35 -27.43
CA GLY A 288 29.42 13.62 -28.65
C GLY A 288 28.40 12.52 -28.44
N ALA A 289 28.38 11.60 -29.41
CA ALA A 289 27.47 10.47 -29.39
C ALA A 289 27.93 9.39 -28.42
N TRP A 290 26.93 8.70 -27.84
CA TRP A 290 27.08 7.60 -26.91
C TRP A 290 26.24 6.41 -27.35
N LEU A 291 26.68 5.21 -27.12
CA LEU A 291 25.94 3.97 -27.29
C LEU A 291 26.33 2.99 -26.22
N ASP A 292 25.34 2.55 -25.42
CA ASP A 292 25.52 1.58 -24.33
C ASP A 292 26.70 1.96 -23.40
N ASP A 293 26.66 3.19 -22.83
CA ASP A 293 27.64 3.77 -21.93
C ASP A 293 29.04 4.00 -22.55
N LYS A 294 29.18 3.86 -23.85
CA LYS A 294 30.44 4.04 -24.54
C LYS A 294 30.37 5.18 -25.55
N ARG A 295 31.48 5.96 -25.65
CA ARG A 295 31.65 6.95 -26.73
C ARG A 295 31.54 6.25 -28.05
N HIS A 296 30.72 6.78 -28.94
CA HIS A 296 30.40 6.20 -30.26
C HIS A 296 30.12 7.30 -31.27
N GLY A 297 30.14 6.98 -32.58
CA GLY A 297 29.85 7.97 -33.64
C GLY A 297 30.79 9.16 -33.60
N HIS A 298 30.29 10.37 -33.83
CA HIS A 298 31.09 11.58 -33.78
C HIS A 298 31.17 12.17 -32.39
N GLY A 299 32.35 12.67 -32.01
CA GLY A 299 32.54 13.34 -30.74
C GLY A 299 33.89 14.04 -30.60
N THR A 300 33.94 15.00 -29.68
CA THR A 300 35.13 15.77 -29.32
C THR A 300 35.58 15.42 -27.92
N PHE A 301 36.84 15.04 -27.78
CA PHE A 301 37.52 14.90 -26.48
C PHE A 301 38.50 16.04 -26.30
N SER A 302 38.29 16.91 -25.31
CA SER A 302 39.14 18.01 -24.95
C SER A 302 39.93 17.67 -23.69
N HIS A 303 41.23 17.86 -23.72
CA HIS A 303 42.13 17.74 -22.59
C HIS A 303 42.24 19.08 -21.82
N ALA A 304 42.59 19.00 -20.55
CA ALA A 304 42.77 20.17 -19.68
C ALA A 304 43.94 21.07 -20.15
N ASP A 305 44.89 20.54 -20.89
CA ASP A 305 46.01 21.25 -21.48
C ASP A 305 45.66 22.06 -22.75
N GLY A 306 44.38 22.01 -23.19
CA GLY A 306 43.90 22.68 -24.38
C GLY A 306 44.00 21.83 -25.65
N SER A 307 44.65 20.70 -25.66
CA SER A 307 44.64 19.76 -26.78
C SER A 307 43.25 19.11 -26.93
N ARG A 308 42.84 18.73 -28.13
CA ARG A 308 41.58 18.04 -28.36
C ARG A 308 41.61 17.12 -29.57
N TYR A 309 40.82 16.05 -29.48
CA TYR A 309 40.51 15.20 -30.62
C TYR A 309 39.08 15.41 -31.05
N GLU A 310 38.82 15.56 -32.33
CA GLU A 310 37.51 15.68 -32.94
C GLU A 310 37.43 14.64 -34.06
N GLY A 311 36.47 13.72 -33.99
CA GLY A 311 36.35 12.65 -34.97
C GLY A 311 35.44 11.51 -34.57
N GLU A 312 35.64 10.39 -35.22
CA GLU A 312 34.84 9.18 -35.05
C GLU A 312 35.30 8.36 -33.84
N TRP A 313 34.34 7.72 -33.18
CA TRP A 313 34.50 6.89 -32.01
C TRP A 313 33.76 5.56 -32.19
N SER A 314 34.31 4.48 -31.72
CA SER A 314 33.66 3.18 -31.67
C SER A 314 34.05 2.47 -30.40
N ALA A 315 33.02 1.95 -29.65
CA ALA A 315 33.20 1.23 -28.40
C ALA A 315 34.16 1.91 -27.40
N GLY A 316 34.10 3.26 -27.29
CA GLY A 316 34.89 4.07 -26.38
C GLY A 316 36.27 4.47 -26.88
N ARG A 317 36.68 4.05 -28.09
CA ARG A 317 38.01 4.34 -28.69
C ARG A 317 37.88 5.23 -29.92
N LYS A 318 38.93 6.04 -30.20
CA LYS A 318 39.03 6.76 -31.45
C LYS A 318 39.09 5.75 -32.61
N GLU A 319 38.28 5.98 -33.63
CA GLU A 319 38.15 5.10 -34.81
C GLU A 319 37.87 5.97 -36.03
N GLY A 320 38.15 5.46 -37.25
CA GLY A 320 37.84 6.13 -38.49
C GLY A 320 38.57 7.48 -38.64
N LYS A 321 37.90 8.46 -39.24
CA LYS A 321 38.47 9.79 -39.50
C LYS A 321 38.44 10.68 -38.27
N GLY A 322 39.55 11.44 -38.09
CA GLY A 322 39.59 12.43 -37.00
C GLY A 322 40.70 13.42 -37.12
N THR A 323 40.62 14.49 -36.33
CA THR A 323 41.62 15.54 -36.22
C THR A 323 42.07 15.70 -34.78
N LEU A 324 43.34 15.64 -34.53
CA LEU A 324 43.96 15.98 -33.28
C LEU A 324 44.49 17.41 -33.35
N TYR A 325 44.08 18.25 -32.44
CA TYR A 325 44.55 19.62 -32.25
C TYR A 325 45.51 19.60 -31.04
N PHE A 326 46.74 19.96 -31.25
CA PHE A 326 47.72 20.07 -30.21
C PHE A 326 47.63 21.39 -29.45
N ALA A 327 48.09 21.44 -28.20
CA ALA A 327 48.06 22.62 -27.37
C ALA A 327 48.87 23.82 -27.95
N ASN A 328 49.84 23.52 -28.77
CA ASN A 328 50.67 24.55 -29.47
C ASN A 328 50.02 25.07 -30.77
N GLY A 329 48.82 24.60 -31.10
CA GLY A 329 48.08 25.02 -32.33
C GLY A 329 48.37 24.16 -33.57
N ASP A 330 49.30 23.20 -33.54
CA ASP A 330 49.49 22.24 -34.62
C ASP A 330 48.26 21.32 -34.74
N THR A 331 48.03 20.74 -35.92
CA THR A 331 46.91 19.83 -36.14
C THR A 331 47.39 18.59 -36.92
N PHE A 332 46.84 17.42 -36.55
CA PHE A 332 47.00 16.20 -37.31
C PHE A 332 45.63 15.66 -37.72
N SER A 333 45.37 15.55 -39.01
CA SER A 333 44.14 14.96 -39.57
C SER A 333 44.49 13.67 -40.28
N GLY A 334 43.83 12.56 -39.90
CA GLY A 334 44.13 11.24 -40.42
C GLY A 334 43.12 10.20 -40.04
N PHE A 335 43.60 8.94 -40.04
CA PHE A 335 42.77 7.79 -39.69
C PHE A 335 43.22 7.19 -38.37
N TRP A 336 42.24 6.65 -37.65
CA TRP A 336 42.43 6.07 -36.32
C TRP A 336 41.89 4.63 -36.31
N SER A 337 42.54 3.75 -35.64
CA SER A 337 42.02 2.43 -35.33
C SER A 337 42.40 2.04 -33.93
N ALA A 338 41.42 1.53 -33.16
CA ALA A 338 41.57 1.13 -31.75
C ALA A 338 42.23 2.19 -30.85
N GLY A 339 42.08 3.47 -31.18
CA GLY A 339 42.60 4.58 -30.36
C GLY A 339 43.99 5.11 -30.81
N VAL A 340 44.63 4.50 -31.80
CA VAL A 340 45.95 4.90 -32.32
C VAL A 340 45.83 5.38 -33.77
N ILE A 341 46.78 6.21 -34.21
CA ILE A 341 46.84 6.64 -35.59
C ILE A 341 47.15 5.41 -36.48
N SER A 342 46.34 5.24 -37.55
CA SER A 342 46.45 4.11 -38.46
C SER A 342 46.43 4.64 -39.91
N GLY A 343 47.55 4.59 -40.59
CA GLY A 343 47.64 5.02 -42.00
C GLY A 343 48.12 6.48 -42.18
N PRO A 344 48.11 6.97 -43.42
CA PRO A 344 48.61 8.31 -43.74
C PRO A 344 47.71 9.38 -43.18
N GLY A 345 48.29 10.51 -42.82
CA GLY A 345 47.59 11.72 -42.33
C GLY A 345 48.35 12.98 -42.73
N GLN A 346 47.70 14.14 -42.49
CA GLN A 346 48.25 15.44 -42.76
C GLN A 346 48.56 16.17 -41.42
N LEU A 347 49.84 16.53 -41.24
CA LEU A 347 50.27 17.40 -40.17
C LEU A 347 50.31 18.82 -40.69
N THR A 348 49.62 19.72 -40.01
CA THR A 348 49.64 21.19 -40.31
C THR A 348 50.28 21.87 -39.12
N LEU A 349 51.35 22.58 -39.36
CA LEU A 349 52.08 23.30 -38.30
C LEU A 349 51.59 24.70 -38.13
N HIS A 350 51.38 25.15 -36.89
CA HIS A 350 51.10 26.51 -36.52
C HIS A 350 52.32 27.41 -36.79
N ALA A 351 52.12 28.71 -37.01
CA ALA A 351 53.22 29.65 -37.32
C ALA A 351 54.33 29.67 -36.25
N GLU A 352 53.99 29.42 -34.99
CA GLU A 352 54.90 29.37 -33.84
C GLU A 352 55.31 27.95 -33.44
N SER A 353 55.04 26.95 -34.27
CA SER A 353 55.43 25.57 -34.00
C SER A 353 56.97 25.45 -33.93
N PRO A 354 57.49 24.72 -32.94
CA PRO A 354 58.95 24.45 -32.87
C PRO A 354 59.49 23.74 -34.12
N TRP A 355 58.62 23.03 -34.85
CA TRP A 355 58.92 22.29 -36.09
C TRP A 355 58.89 23.20 -37.33
N ASN A 356 58.44 24.48 -37.19
CA ASN A 356 58.30 25.42 -38.31
C ASN A 356 59.55 26.36 -38.41
N SER A 357 60.56 26.13 -37.61
CA SER A 357 61.81 26.90 -37.65
C SER A 357 62.59 26.63 -38.93
N PRO A 358 62.93 27.64 -39.74
CA PRO A 358 63.72 27.48 -40.98
C PRO A 358 65.17 27.19 -40.54
N GLY A 359 65.55 25.96 -40.26
CA GLY A 359 66.91 25.62 -39.86
C GLY A 359 67.17 24.23 -39.27
N LEU A 360 66.29 23.24 -39.49
CA LEU A 360 66.56 21.82 -39.28
C LEU A 360 66.64 21.08 -40.62
#